data_c2f55460ac89bdcd5b2ab5eae7c71b0c
#
_entry.id   c2f55460ac89bdcd5b2ab5eae7c71b0c
#
_cell.length_a   1.000
_cell.length_b   1.000
_cell.length_c   1.000
_cell.angle_alpha   90.00
_cell.angle_beta   90.00
_cell.angle_gamma   90.00
#
_symmetry.space_group_name_H-M   'P 1'
#
loop_
_entity.id
_entity.type
_entity.pdbx_description
1 polymer ?
#
loop_
_entity_poly.entity_id
_entity_poly.type
_entity_poly.pdbx_seq_one_letter_code
_entity_poly.pdbx_strand_id
1 'polypeptide(L)'
;MWKLLARAGAPLLRVPVSDSWAAPPASAGIKTLLPVPTYEDVSIPEKPKLRFVERVPLVPKVRREPKNLRDIRGPSTEATEFTEGNFGILALGGGYLHWGHFEMMRLTINRSLDPKNMFAIWRVPAPFKPITRKSVGQRMGGGKGAIDHYVTPVKAGRLVVEVGGRCEFKEVQGFLNQVAHKLPFPAKAVSQETLEKMRKDQEERERNNQNPWTFERIATANMLGIRKVLSPYDLTQKGRYWGKFYMPERV
;
A
#
# COMPACT_ATOMS: atom_id res chain seq x y z
N MET A 1 15.73 80.99 12.13
CA MET A 1 14.40 81.16 12.81
C MET A 1 13.55 79.91 12.45
N TRP A 2 13.51 78.96 13.34
CA TRP A 2 12.69 77.78 13.15
C TRP A 2 11.43 77.85 14.00
N LYS A 3 10.28 77.83 13.38
CA LYS A 3 8.99 77.78 14.05
C LYS A 3 8.59 76.34 14.30
N LEU A 4 8.44 75.99 15.56
CA LEU A 4 7.86 74.75 16.05
C LEU A 4 6.36 74.72 15.71
N LEU A 5 5.89 73.76 14.99
CA LEU A 5 4.50 73.40 14.81
C LEU A 5 4.15 72.25 15.80
N ALA A 6 3.36 72.68 16.81
CA ALA A 6 2.77 71.76 17.78
C ALA A 6 1.74 70.84 17.09
N ARG A 7 1.95 69.49 17.19
CA ARG A 7 1.02 68.51 16.74
C ARG A 7 0.00 68.24 17.83
N ALA A 8 -1.25 68.53 17.54
CA ALA A 8 -2.38 68.24 18.40
C ALA A 8 -2.56 66.68 18.49
N GLY A 9 -2.58 66.19 19.72
CA GLY A 9 -2.82 64.79 20.02
C GLY A 9 -4.27 64.41 19.77
N ALA A 10 -4.47 63.36 18.97
CA ALA A 10 -5.77 62.71 18.80
C ALA A 10 -6.14 61.91 20.07
N PRO A 11 -7.39 61.91 20.49
CA PRO A 11 -7.82 61.11 21.65
C PRO A 11 -7.77 59.62 21.34
N LEU A 12 -7.05 58.87 22.17
CA LEU A 12 -7.04 57.41 22.16
C LEU A 12 -8.45 56.91 22.56
N LEU A 13 -9.15 56.35 21.62
CA LEU A 13 -10.36 55.58 21.87
C LEU A 13 -9.98 54.35 22.71
N ARG A 14 -10.32 54.37 23.99
CA ARG A 14 -10.30 53.20 24.86
C ARG A 14 -11.37 52.23 24.38
N VAL A 15 -10.91 51.12 23.75
CA VAL A 15 -11.75 49.95 23.52
C VAL A 15 -12.04 49.28 24.86
N PRO A 16 -13.28 49.07 25.26
CA PRO A 16 -13.55 48.32 26.47
C PRO A 16 -13.09 46.89 26.28
N VAL A 17 -12.10 46.49 27.07
CA VAL A 17 -11.72 45.08 27.21
C VAL A 17 -12.87 44.41 27.96
N SER A 18 -13.69 43.66 27.25
CA SER A 18 -14.67 42.79 27.88
C SER A 18 -13.93 41.61 28.51
N ASP A 19 -13.74 41.69 29.84
CA ASP A 19 -13.32 40.57 30.66
C ASP A 19 -14.43 39.50 30.69
N SER A 20 -14.53 38.70 29.62
CA SER A 20 -15.27 37.45 29.65
C SER A 20 -14.30 36.28 29.46
N TRP A 21 -13.39 36.15 30.41
CA TRP A 21 -12.75 34.87 30.65
C TRP A 21 -13.71 33.98 31.44
N ALA A 22 -14.84 33.63 30.82
CA ALA A 22 -15.60 32.50 31.28
C ALA A 22 -14.74 31.28 31.03
N ALA A 23 -14.08 30.80 32.08
CA ALA A 23 -13.40 29.51 32.03
C ALA A 23 -14.43 28.47 31.48
N PRO A 24 -14.07 27.66 30.45
CA PRO A 24 -14.96 26.65 30.00
C PRO A 24 -15.31 25.75 31.18
N PRO A 25 -16.60 25.39 31.35
CA PRO A 25 -16.99 24.51 32.44
C PRO A 25 -16.08 23.27 32.37
N ALA A 26 -15.38 23.02 33.47
CA ALA A 26 -14.63 21.79 33.62
C ALA A 26 -15.65 20.65 33.64
N SER A 27 -16.12 20.24 32.44
CA SER A 27 -16.82 18.99 32.29
C SER A 27 -15.78 17.92 32.55
N ALA A 28 -15.76 17.40 33.77
CA ALA A 28 -15.15 16.13 34.05
C ALA A 28 -15.93 15.09 33.22
N GLY A 29 -15.61 15.04 31.91
CA GLY A 29 -16.17 14.05 31.00
C GLY A 29 -15.84 12.67 31.59
N ILE A 30 -16.87 11.98 32.05
CA ILE A 30 -16.79 10.56 32.29
C ILE A 30 -16.19 10.01 30.98
N LYS A 31 -14.96 9.52 31.07
CA LYS A 31 -14.36 8.81 29.92
C LYS A 31 -15.27 7.62 29.65
N THR A 32 -16.15 7.76 28.69
CA THR A 32 -16.93 6.64 28.17
C THR A 32 -15.91 5.65 27.68
N LEU A 33 -15.73 4.57 28.43
CA LEU A 33 -14.91 3.44 27.98
C LEU A 33 -15.54 2.96 26.66
N LEU A 34 -14.74 2.93 25.62
CA LEU A 34 -15.16 2.31 24.38
C LEU A 34 -15.58 0.86 24.69
N PRO A 35 -16.70 0.38 24.13
CA PRO A 35 -17.11 -0.98 24.35
C PRO A 35 -15.98 -1.92 23.97
N VAL A 36 -15.71 -2.89 24.85
CA VAL A 36 -14.71 -3.92 24.56
C VAL A 36 -15.17 -4.69 23.34
N PRO A 37 -14.33 -4.84 22.29
CA PRO A 37 -14.73 -5.59 21.11
C PRO A 37 -15.06 -7.04 21.49
N THR A 38 -16.24 -7.51 21.13
CA THR A 38 -16.65 -8.91 21.26
C THR A 38 -16.27 -9.64 19.98
N TYR A 39 -15.53 -10.76 20.10
CA TYR A 39 -15.06 -11.57 18.98
C TYR A 39 -15.86 -12.88 18.84
N GLU A 40 -17.14 -12.87 19.22
CA GLU A 40 -18.00 -14.07 19.24
C GLU A 40 -18.22 -14.68 17.87
N ASP A 41 -18.28 -13.82 16.83
CA ASP A 41 -18.52 -14.23 15.44
C ASP A 41 -17.27 -14.72 14.71
N VAL A 42 -16.10 -14.66 15.34
CA VAL A 42 -14.83 -15.02 14.68
C VAL A 42 -14.52 -16.50 14.87
N SER A 43 -14.64 -17.27 13.79
CA SER A 43 -14.19 -18.66 13.72
C SER A 43 -12.72 -18.75 13.33
N ILE A 44 -11.97 -19.54 14.07
CA ILE A 44 -10.53 -19.78 13.79
C ILE A 44 -10.41 -21.07 13.00
N PRO A 45 -9.71 -21.09 11.86
CA PRO A 45 -9.52 -22.30 11.07
C PRO A 45 -8.65 -23.33 11.81
N GLU A 46 -8.84 -24.62 11.54
CA GLU A 46 -8.05 -25.71 12.14
C GLU A 46 -6.53 -25.51 11.96
N LYS A 47 -6.11 -24.93 10.84
CA LYS A 47 -4.70 -24.65 10.51
C LYS A 47 -4.45 -23.15 10.48
N PRO A 48 -4.29 -22.49 11.64
CA PRO A 48 -4.22 -21.04 11.73
C PRO A 48 -2.89 -20.45 11.21
N LYS A 49 -1.83 -21.24 11.10
CA LYS A 49 -0.52 -20.77 10.65
C LYS A 49 -0.38 -20.77 9.13
N LEU A 50 0.44 -19.86 8.60
CA LEU A 50 0.80 -19.84 7.19
C LEU A 50 1.42 -21.17 6.78
N ARG A 51 0.87 -21.76 5.71
CA ARG A 51 1.38 -23.02 5.14
C ARG A 51 2.74 -22.80 4.51
N PHE A 52 3.55 -23.86 4.54
CA PHE A 52 4.78 -23.92 3.75
C PHE A 52 4.46 -23.80 2.26
N VAL A 53 5.29 -23.04 1.55
CA VAL A 53 5.16 -22.85 0.09
C VAL A 53 6.37 -23.52 -0.55
N GLU A 54 6.12 -24.36 -1.53
CA GLU A 54 7.16 -25.07 -2.25
C GLU A 54 7.97 -24.16 -3.18
N ARG A 55 9.27 -24.47 -3.30
CA ARG A 55 10.19 -23.71 -4.14
C ARG A 55 9.94 -23.89 -5.62
N VAL A 56 9.56 -25.10 -6.00
CA VAL A 56 9.28 -25.50 -7.38
C VAL A 56 7.80 -25.91 -7.47
N PRO A 57 7.05 -25.41 -8.45
CA PRO A 57 5.65 -25.81 -8.60
C PRO A 57 5.53 -27.31 -8.88
N LEU A 58 4.41 -27.93 -8.45
CA LEU A 58 4.13 -29.35 -8.67
C LEU A 58 4.23 -29.77 -10.16
N VAL A 59 3.77 -28.87 -11.04
CA VAL A 59 3.93 -29.03 -12.50
C VAL A 59 4.86 -27.91 -12.99
N PRO A 60 6.17 -28.18 -13.09
CA PRO A 60 7.12 -27.18 -13.53
C PRO A 60 6.90 -26.83 -15.00
N LYS A 61 6.88 -25.53 -15.32
CA LYS A 61 6.83 -25.06 -16.69
C LYS A 61 8.18 -25.30 -17.37
N VAL A 62 8.18 -26.08 -18.42
CA VAL A 62 9.38 -26.36 -19.23
C VAL A 62 9.71 -25.21 -20.17
N ARG A 63 8.68 -24.49 -20.64
CA ARG A 63 8.85 -23.38 -21.57
C ARG A 63 9.42 -22.15 -20.88
N ARG A 64 10.46 -21.59 -21.46
CA ARG A 64 11.12 -20.37 -21.01
C ARG A 64 10.26 -19.15 -21.36
N GLU A 65 9.74 -18.46 -20.35
CA GLU A 65 8.90 -17.28 -20.55
C GLU A 65 9.76 -15.99 -20.67
N PRO A 66 9.35 -14.99 -21.47
CA PRO A 66 10.02 -13.71 -21.50
C PRO A 66 9.74 -12.92 -20.19
N LYS A 67 10.67 -12.06 -19.79
CA LYS A 67 10.42 -11.04 -18.76
C LYS A 67 9.44 -10.02 -19.35
N ASN A 68 8.22 -10.02 -18.81
CA ASN A 68 7.20 -9.08 -19.26
C ASN A 68 6.80 -8.19 -18.09
N LEU A 69 6.94 -6.87 -18.26
CA LEU A 69 6.50 -5.89 -17.26
C LEU A 69 4.98 -5.90 -17.04
N ARG A 70 4.19 -6.42 -17.99
CA ARG A 70 2.73 -6.55 -17.82
C ARG A 70 2.34 -7.34 -16.58
N ASP A 71 3.17 -8.27 -16.14
CA ASP A 71 2.87 -9.11 -14.98
C ASP A 71 2.90 -8.35 -13.66
N ILE A 72 3.69 -7.28 -13.58
CA ILE A 72 3.89 -6.47 -12.37
C ILE A 72 3.43 -5.02 -12.52
N ARG A 73 3.04 -4.59 -13.71
CA ARG A 73 2.59 -3.23 -14.02
C ARG A 73 1.09 -3.11 -13.81
N GLY A 74 0.69 -2.00 -13.24
CA GLY A 74 -0.71 -1.62 -13.10
C GLY A 74 -1.38 -2.08 -11.82
N PRO A 75 -2.68 -1.78 -11.69
CA PRO A 75 -3.47 -2.19 -10.54
C PRO A 75 -3.68 -3.71 -10.55
N SER A 76 -3.77 -4.28 -9.37
CA SER A 76 -4.20 -5.66 -9.21
C SER A 76 -5.71 -5.77 -9.43
N THR A 77 -6.12 -6.84 -10.09
CA THR A 77 -7.52 -7.24 -10.24
C THR A 77 -7.89 -8.38 -9.27
N GLU A 78 -6.88 -8.96 -8.61
CA GLU A 78 -7.04 -10.10 -7.72
C GLU A 78 -6.63 -9.72 -6.29
N ALA A 79 -7.31 -10.28 -5.31
CA ALA A 79 -7.01 -10.12 -3.88
C ALA A 79 -6.83 -8.64 -3.46
N THR A 80 -7.75 -7.78 -3.90
CA THR A 80 -7.77 -6.34 -3.56
C THR A 80 -8.54 -6.06 -2.27
N GLU A 81 -9.33 -7.02 -1.81
CA GLU A 81 -10.19 -6.92 -0.64
C GLU A 81 -9.92 -8.08 0.33
N PHE A 82 -10.22 -7.83 1.59
CA PHE A 82 -10.18 -8.85 2.62
C PHE A 82 -11.32 -9.86 2.43
N THR A 83 -11.08 -11.13 2.69
CA THR A 83 -12.09 -12.20 2.61
C THR A 83 -12.39 -12.81 3.96
N GLU A 84 -11.38 -13.22 4.69
CA GLU A 84 -11.53 -13.90 5.98
C GLU A 84 -10.89 -13.10 7.12
N GLY A 85 -9.81 -12.37 6.83
CA GLY A 85 -9.10 -11.56 7.82
C GLY A 85 -9.47 -10.08 7.75
N ASN A 86 -9.14 -9.34 8.80
CA ASN A 86 -9.36 -7.90 8.88
C ASN A 86 -8.06 -7.08 8.71
N PHE A 87 -6.93 -7.73 8.74
CA PHE A 87 -5.60 -7.12 8.67
C PHE A 87 -4.75 -7.78 7.60
N GLY A 88 -3.79 -7.06 7.04
CA GLY A 88 -2.92 -7.67 6.04
C GLY A 88 -1.79 -6.77 5.56
N ILE A 89 -1.05 -7.27 4.59
CA ILE A 89 0.03 -6.55 3.92
C ILE A 89 -0.42 -6.20 2.52
N LEU A 90 -0.55 -4.90 2.26
CA LEU A 90 -0.90 -4.35 0.95
C LEU A 90 0.37 -4.01 0.16
N ALA A 91 0.45 -4.47 -1.07
CA ALA A 91 1.50 -4.08 -2.01
C ALA A 91 1.18 -2.68 -2.60
N LEU A 92 2.05 -1.69 -2.38
CA LEU A 92 1.94 -0.35 -2.95
C LEU A 92 2.64 -0.22 -4.30
N GLY A 93 3.37 -1.23 -4.73
CA GLY A 93 4.06 -1.28 -6.01
C GLY A 93 4.12 -2.70 -6.55
N GLY A 94 4.53 -2.84 -7.81
CA GLY A 94 4.69 -4.15 -8.44
C GLY A 94 6.07 -4.77 -8.20
N GLY A 95 6.12 -6.09 -8.19
CA GLY A 95 7.39 -6.82 -8.05
C GLY A 95 7.23 -8.32 -8.16
N TYR A 96 8.34 -9.02 -7.95
CA TYR A 96 8.39 -10.49 -7.99
C TYR A 96 8.75 -11.03 -6.62
N LEU A 97 7.92 -11.93 -6.10
CA LEU A 97 8.20 -12.69 -4.90
C LEU A 97 8.83 -14.02 -5.30
N HIS A 98 10.02 -14.30 -4.80
CA HIS A 98 10.63 -15.63 -4.90
C HIS A 98 10.54 -16.37 -3.56
N TRP A 99 10.83 -17.64 -3.56
CA TRP A 99 10.64 -18.52 -2.42
C TRP A 99 11.22 -17.98 -1.10
N GLY A 100 12.38 -17.33 -1.14
CA GLY A 100 12.97 -16.74 0.08
C GLY A 100 12.10 -15.67 0.75
N HIS A 101 11.31 -14.91 -0.03
CA HIS A 101 10.36 -13.95 0.55
C HIS A 101 9.20 -14.66 1.24
N PHE A 102 8.66 -15.73 0.64
CA PHE A 102 7.60 -16.54 1.27
C PHE A 102 8.06 -17.14 2.59
N GLU A 103 9.28 -17.70 2.62
CA GLU A 103 9.83 -18.29 3.82
C GLU A 103 10.09 -17.24 4.91
N MET A 104 10.63 -16.09 4.57
CA MET A 104 10.81 -14.97 5.49
C MET A 104 9.45 -14.53 6.09
N MET A 105 8.42 -14.34 5.25
CA MET A 105 7.07 -13.98 5.72
C MET A 105 6.52 -15.05 6.65
N ARG A 106 6.57 -16.31 6.22
CA ARG A 106 6.05 -17.45 6.99
C ARG A 106 6.70 -17.56 8.37
N LEU A 107 8.02 -17.50 8.44
CA LEU A 107 8.74 -17.60 9.71
C LEU A 107 8.47 -16.42 10.63
N THR A 108 8.47 -15.20 10.10
CA THR A 108 8.24 -13.99 10.90
C THR A 108 6.81 -13.95 11.44
N ILE A 109 5.82 -14.20 10.59
CA ILE A 109 4.40 -14.15 10.99
C ILE A 109 4.06 -15.31 11.92
N ASN A 110 4.42 -16.56 11.58
CA ASN A 110 4.10 -17.73 12.38
C ASN A 110 4.75 -17.73 13.77
N ARG A 111 5.86 -17.01 13.94
CA ARG A 111 6.53 -16.84 15.24
C ARG A 111 5.76 -15.90 16.16
N SER A 112 5.18 -14.84 15.60
CA SER A 112 4.45 -13.81 16.34
C SER A 112 2.95 -14.11 16.48
N LEU A 113 2.43 -15.06 15.70
CA LEU A 113 1.01 -15.40 15.65
C LEU A 113 0.65 -16.36 16.80
N ASP A 114 -0.38 -15.98 17.56
CA ASP A 114 -0.98 -16.88 18.56
C ASP A 114 -2.03 -17.80 17.88
N PRO A 115 -1.77 -19.11 17.79
CA PRO A 115 -2.63 -20.04 17.05
C PRO A 115 -4.01 -20.25 17.68
N LYS A 116 -4.21 -19.84 18.93
CA LYS A 116 -5.50 -19.95 19.62
C LYS A 116 -6.44 -18.81 19.28
N ASN A 117 -5.87 -17.64 19.02
CA ASN A 117 -6.62 -16.40 18.85
C ASN A 117 -6.51 -15.80 17.45
N MET A 118 -5.47 -16.12 16.69
CA MET A 118 -5.15 -15.52 15.41
C MET A 118 -4.95 -16.56 14.33
N PHE A 119 -5.20 -16.18 13.07
CA PHE A 119 -4.87 -16.98 11.90
C PHE A 119 -4.26 -16.12 10.79
N ALA A 120 -3.55 -16.74 9.87
CA ALA A 120 -2.99 -16.07 8.71
C ALA A 120 -3.16 -16.91 7.44
N ILE A 121 -3.45 -16.23 6.32
CA ILE A 121 -3.76 -16.85 5.03
C ILE A 121 -2.94 -16.18 3.92
N TRP A 122 -2.44 -17.00 2.98
CA TRP A 122 -1.80 -16.51 1.77
C TRP A 122 -2.83 -15.96 0.77
N ARG A 123 -2.62 -14.73 0.29
CA ARG A 123 -3.42 -14.13 -0.79
C ARG A 123 -2.69 -14.11 -2.14
N VAL A 124 -1.49 -14.64 -2.15
CA VAL A 124 -0.67 -14.82 -3.35
C VAL A 124 -0.41 -16.29 -3.59
N PRO A 125 -0.41 -16.75 -4.86
CA PRO A 125 -0.09 -18.13 -5.18
C PRO A 125 1.38 -18.43 -4.95
N ALA A 126 1.70 -19.74 -4.84
CA ALA A 126 3.07 -20.22 -4.81
C ALA A 126 3.86 -19.78 -6.06
N PRO A 127 5.18 -19.75 -6.01
CA PRO A 127 6.01 -19.40 -7.16
C PRO A 127 5.73 -20.32 -8.37
N PHE A 128 5.37 -19.73 -9.51
CA PHE A 128 4.98 -20.47 -10.70
C PHE A 128 5.64 -19.96 -11.99
N LYS A 129 6.05 -18.69 -12.04
CA LYS A 129 6.66 -18.11 -13.23
C LYS A 129 8.15 -18.41 -13.28
N PRO A 130 8.65 -19.10 -14.32
CA PRO A 130 10.07 -19.43 -14.43
C PRO A 130 10.91 -18.20 -14.77
N ILE A 131 12.00 -18.02 -14.05
CA ILE A 131 13.03 -17.03 -14.34
C ILE A 131 14.28 -17.76 -14.83
N THR A 132 14.81 -17.29 -15.94
CA THR A 132 16.01 -17.86 -16.57
C THR A 132 17.25 -17.04 -16.24
N ARG A 133 18.36 -17.73 -16.03
CA ARG A 133 19.67 -17.13 -15.80
C ARG A 133 20.73 -17.86 -16.63
N LYS A 134 21.67 -17.11 -17.21
CA LYS A 134 22.85 -17.70 -17.82
C LYS A 134 23.88 -18.03 -16.74
N SER A 135 24.61 -19.11 -16.91
CA SER A 135 25.69 -19.51 -16.03
C SER A 135 26.81 -18.45 -16.00
N VAL A 136 27.54 -18.40 -14.90
CA VAL A 136 28.69 -17.49 -14.75
C VAL A 136 29.73 -17.83 -15.81
N GLY A 137 30.29 -16.80 -16.47
CA GLY A 137 31.26 -16.96 -17.55
C GLY A 137 30.67 -17.21 -18.93
N GLN A 138 29.37 -17.44 -19.06
CA GLN A 138 28.73 -17.61 -20.36
C GLN A 138 28.58 -16.27 -21.08
N ARG A 139 29.17 -16.15 -22.29
CA ARG A 139 29.12 -14.95 -23.12
C ARG A 139 27.71 -14.63 -23.62
N MET A 140 27.50 -13.38 -24.08
CA MET A 140 26.29 -12.99 -24.79
C MET A 140 26.16 -13.77 -26.10
N GLY A 141 24.94 -14.12 -26.53
CA GLY A 141 24.67 -15.03 -27.64
C GLY A 141 24.36 -16.45 -27.16
N GLY A 142 24.26 -17.43 -28.05
CA GLY A 142 23.96 -18.83 -27.71
C GLY A 142 22.58 -19.11 -27.13
N GLY A 143 21.63 -18.20 -27.29
CA GLY A 143 20.25 -18.37 -26.87
C GLY A 143 19.96 -18.02 -25.41
N LYS A 144 18.72 -18.31 -24.97
CA LYS A 144 18.22 -18.02 -23.62
C LYS A 144 18.73 -19.04 -22.60
N GLY A 145 19.17 -18.59 -21.43
CA GLY A 145 19.67 -19.44 -20.35
C GLY A 145 18.64 -20.46 -19.83
N ALA A 146 19.10 -21.39 -19.02
CA ALA A 146 18.21 -22.36 -18.34
C ALA A 146 17.32 -21.67 -17.29
N ILE A 147 16.26 -22.37 -16.87
CA ILE A 147 15.41 -21.95 -15.75
C ILE A 147 16.22 -22.10 -14.46
N ASP A 148 16.32 -21.01 -13.71
CA ASP A 148 17.06 -20.94 -12.45
C ASP A 148 16.13 -21.10 -11.24
N HIS A 149 15.04 -20.31 -11.20
CA HIS A 149 14.08 -20.36 -10.11
C HIS A 149 12.69 -19.91 -10.59
N TYR A 150 11.72 -20.06 -9.69
CA TYR A 150 10.34 -19.62 -9.93
C TYR A 150 9.98 -18.44 -9.04
N VAL A 151 9.11 -17.57 -9.52
CA VAL A 151 8.64 -16.37 -8.82
C VAL A 151 7.13 -16.19 -8.97
N THR A 152 6.53 -15.43 -8.08
CA THR A 152 5.16 -14.96 -8.16
C THR A 152 5.15 -13.48 -8.49
N PRO A 153 4.54 -13.05 -9.60
CA PRO A 153 4.34 -11.63 -9.89
C PRO A 153 3.25 -11.04 -8.98
N VAL A 154 3.50 -9.86 -8.46
CA VAL A 154 2.56 -9.08 -7.65
C VAL A 154 2.39 -7.72 -8.27
N LYS A 155 1.15 -7.25 -8.40
CA LYS A 155 0.80 -5.91 -8.84
C LYS A 155 0.45 -5.01 -7.66
N ALA A 156 0.49 -3.70 -7.87
CA ALA A 156 0.08 -2.74 -6.87
C ALA A 156 -1.40 -2.90 -6.48
N GLY A 157 -1.71 -2.74 -5.20
CA GLY A 157 -3.06 -2.91 -4.68
C GLY A 157 -3.43 -4.36 -4.31
N ARG A 158 -2.51 -5.33 -4.45
CA ARG A 158 -2.74 -6.72 -4.05
C ARG A 158 -2.41 -6.92 -2.58
N LEU A 159 -3.29 -7.60 -1.86
CA LEU A 159 -2.99 -8.14 -0.54
C LEU A 159 -2.07 -9.36 -0.70
N VAL A 160 -1.00 -9.40 0.08
CA VAL A 160 -0.01 -10.49 0.05
C VAL A 160 -0.36 -11.58 1.07
N VAL A 161 -0.68 -11.15 2.29
CA VAL A 161 -1.06 -11.98 3.42
C VAL A 161 -2.24 -11.32 4.11
N GLU A 162 -3.21 -12.11 4.52
CA GLU A 162 -4.27 -11.71 5.45
C GLU A 162 -4.01 -12.31 6.82
N VAL A 163 -4.33 -11.54 7.85
CA VAL A 163 -4.32 -11.96 9.25
C VAL A 163 -5.68 -11.60 9.83
N GLY A 164 -6.25 -12.51 10.57
CA GLY A 164 -7.51 -12.32 11.26
C GLY A 164 -7.52 -13.02 12.59
N GLY A 165 -8.65 -12.92 13.28
CA GLY A 165 -8.83 -13.55 14.58
C GLY A 165 -9.30 -12.58 15.64
N ARG A 166 -9.13 -12.99 16.90
CA ARG A 166 -9.50 -12.22 18.09
C ARG A 166 -8.36 -11.31 18.52
N CYS A 167 -8.04 -10.32 17.67
CA CYS A 167 -6.91 -9.41 17.89
C CYS A 167 -7.20 -8.01 17.37
N GLU A 168 -6.50 -7.02 17.91
CA GLU A 168 -6.54 -5.65 17.45
C GLU A 168 -5.41 -5.36 16.43
N PHE A 169 -5.63 -4.34 15.58
CA PHE A 169 -4.63 -3.94 14.58
C PHE A 169 -3.28 -3.59 15.20
N LYS A 170 -3.26 -2.97 16.38
CA LYS A 170 -2.04 -2.56 17.07
C LYS A 170 -1.13 -3.74 17.42
N GLU A 171 -1.71 -4.89 17.76
CA GLU A 171 -0.98 -6.11 18.09
C GLU A 171 -0.28 -6.70 16.87
N VAL A 172 -0.97 -6.71 15.72
CA VAL A 172 -0.46 -7.31 14.48
C VAL A 172 0.40 -6.36 13.65
N GLN A 173 0.22 -5.05 13.80
CA GLN A 173 0.90 -4.02 13.02
C GLN A 173 2.43 -4.12 13.09
N GLY A 174 2.98 -4.43 14.26
CA GLY A 174 4.42 -4.50 14.50
C GLY A 174 5.11 -5.51 13.58
N PHE A 175 4.69 -6.77 13.63
CA PHE A 175 5.29 -7.82 12.83
C PHE A 175 4.91 -7.73 11.34
N LEU A 176 3.72 -7.22 11.00
CA LEU A 176 3.35 -6.98 9.61
C LEU A 176 4.21 -5.89 8.96
N ASN A 177 4.49 -4.80 9.66
CA ASN A 177 5.40 -3.77 9.18
C ASN A 177 6.83 -4.30 9.02
N GLN A 178 7.31 -5.10 9.96
CA GLN A 178 8.62 -5.75 9.84
C GLN A 178 8.74 -6.60 8.56
N VAL A 179 7.68 -7.32 8.22
CA VAL A 179 7.61 -8.09 6.97
C VAL A 179 7.54 -7.16 5.76
N ALA A 180 6.67 -6.15 5.79
CA ALA A 180 6.47 -5.22 4.69
C ALA A 180 7.78 -4.53 4.26
N HIS A 181 8.62 -4.13 5.21
CA HIS A 181 9.93 -3.52 4.93
C HIS A 181 10.95 -4.46 4.27
N LYS A 182 10.78 -5.77 4.40
CA LYS A 182 11.67 -6.77 3.80
C LYS A 182 11.22 -7.25 2.41
N LEU A 183 10.09 -6.77 1.92
CA LEU A 183 9.58 -7.13 0.59
C LEU A 183 10.34 -6.38 -0.53
N PRO A 184 10.43 -6.96 -1.76
CA PRO A 184 11.15 -6.36 -2.89
C PRO A 184 10.39 -5.22 -3.57
N PHE A 185 9.27 -4.80 -3.02
CA PHE A 185 8.45 -3.68 -3.46
C PHE A 185 7.89 -2.93 -2.25
N PRO A 186 7.51 -1.66 -2.38
CA PRO A 186 6.90 -0.93 -1.29
C PRO A 186 5.59 -1.60 -0.86
N ALA A 187 5.47 -1.85 0.44
CA ALA A 187 4.30 -2.47 1.04
C ALA A 187 4.00 -1.85 2.40
N LYS A 188 2.76 -1.97 2.86
CA LYS A 188 2.29 -1.42 4.13
C LYS A 188 1.35 -2.39 4.83
N ALA A 189 1.43 -2.46 6.16
CA ALA A 189 0.41 -3.12 6.95
C ALA A 189 -0.87 -2.27 6.95
N VAL A 190 -1.99 -2.89 6.68
CA VAL A 190 -3.31 -2.23 6.58
C VAL A 190 -4.37 -3.03 7.35
N SER A 191 -5.32 -2.31 7.93
CA SER A 191 -6.59 -2.84 8.39
C SER A 191 -7.66 -2.60 7.32
N GLN A 192 -8.81 -3.23 7.43
CA GLN A 192 -9.94 -2.99 6.55
C GLN A 192 -10.33 -1.50 6.53
N GLU A 193 -10.45 -0.88 7.70
CA GLU A 193 -10.74 0.55 7.84
C GLU A 193 -9.68 1.44 7.18
N THR A 194 -8.39 1.09 7.37
CA THR A 194 -7.28 1.84 6.75
C THR A 194 -7.33 1.73 5.22
N LEU A 195 -7.68 0.57 4.69
CA LEU A 195 -7.82 0.34 3.25
C LEU A 195 -8.95 1.18 2.67
N GLU A 196 -10.11 1.19 3.32
CA GLU A 196 -11.25 2.02 2.91
C GLU A 196 -10.93 3.52 2.99
N LYS A 197 -10.26 3.94 4.06
CA LYS A 197 -9.79 5.32 4.21
C LYS A 197 -8.84 5.71 3.08
N MET A 198 -7.88 4.86 2.74
CA MET A 198 -6.96 5.13 1.63
C MET A 198 -7.69 5.28 0.28
N ARG A 199 -8.76 4.51 0.06
CA ARG A 199 -9.60 4.64 -1.15
C ARG A 199 -10.36 5.96 -1.16
N LYS A 200 -11.01 6.32 -0.05
CA LYS A 200 -11.72 7.60 0.10
C LYS A 200 -10.79 8.81 -0.04
N ASP A 201 -9.64 8.77 0.59
CA ASP A 201 -8.62 9.82 0.48
C ASP A 201 -8.15 10.00 -0.98
N GLN A 202 -8.06 8.92 -1.75
CA GLN A 202 -7.70 8.99 -3.17
C GLN A 202 -8.82 9.62 -4.00
N GLU A 203 -10.07 9.24 -3.77
CA GLU A 203 -11.24 9.82 -4.45
C GLU A 203 -11.39 11.31 -4.12
N GLU A 204 -11.16 11.69 -2.86
CA GLU A 204 -11.18 13.10 -2.44
C GLU A 204 -10.08 13.92 -3.11
N ARG A 205 -8.87 13.39 -3.23
CA ARG A 205 -7.78 14.04 -3.97
C ARG A 205 -8.15 14.25 -5.43
N GLU A 206 -8.79 13.27 -6.06
CA GLU A 206 -9.26 13.41 -7.45
C GLU A 206 -10.33 14.50 -7.57
N ARG A 207 -11.28 14.53 -6.65
CA ARG A 207 -12.39 15.52 -6.67
C ARG A 207 -11.92 16.93 -6.36
N ASN A 208 -11.00 17.09 -5.40
CA ASN A 208 -10.53 18.39 -4.91
C ASN A 208 -9.26 18.87 -5.64
N ASN A 209 -8.89 18.25 -6.75
CA ASN A 209 -7.70 18.61 -7.51
C ASN A 209 -7.82 20.01 -8.11
N GLN A 210 -7.04 20.97 -7.60
CA GLN A 210 -6.98 22.35 -8.07
C GLN A 210 -6.03 22.54 -9.27
N ASN A 211 -5.27 21.50 -9.65
CA ASN A 211 -4.32 21.58 -10.74
C ASN A 211 -5.05 21.49 -12.10
N PRO A 212 -5.05 22.55 -12.93
CA PRO A 212 -5.68 22.51 -14.25
C PRO A 212 -4.96 21.60 -15.25
N TRP A 213 -3.69 21.25 -14.97
CA TRP A 213 -2.85 20.42 -15.83
C TRP A 213 -2.86 18.96 -15.38
N THR A 214 -4.03 18.34 -15.49
CA THR A 214 -4.17 16.90 -15.23
C THR A 214 -3.53 16.09 -16.36
N PHE A 215 -3.10 14.86 -16.04
CA PHE A 215 -2.52 13.95 -17.04
C PHE A 215 -3.48 13.75 -18.24
N GLU A 216 -4.74 13.61 -17.96
CA GLU A 216 -5.78 13.43 -18.98
C GLU A 216 -5.85 14.62 -19.94
N ARG A 217 -5.85 15.85 -19.43
CA ARG A 217 -5.84 17.08 -20.23
C ARG A 217 -4.58 17.19 -21.09
N ILE A 218 -3.42 16.92 -20.50
CA ILE A 218 -2.14 16.96 -21.21
C ILE A 218 -2.10 15.93 -22.34
N ALA A 219 -2.57 14.72 -22.07
CA ALA A 219 -2.62 13.63 -23.06
C ALA A 219 -3.65 13.90 -24.15
N THR A 220 -4.84 14.41 -23.81
CA THR A 220 -5.91 14.72 -24.78
C THR A 220 -5.52 15.86 -25.70
N ALA A 221 -4.95 16.92 -25.17
CA ALA A 221 -4.44 18.07 -25.94
C ALA A 221 -3.12 17.78 -26.68
N ASN A 222 -2.53 16.60 -26.49
CA ASN A 222 -1.23 16.23 -27.08
C ASN A 222 -0.14 17.27 -26.84
N MET A 223 -0.09 17.83 -25.64
CA MET A 223 0.89 18.86 -25.30
C MET A 223 2.32 18.34 -25.46
N LEU A 224 3.19 19.14 -26.08
CA LEU A 224 4.57 18.79 -26.42
C LEU A 224 4.70 17.46 -27.20
N GLY A 225 3.66 17.01 -27.88
CA GLY A 225 3.70 15.75 -28.62
C GLY A 225 3.78 14.50 -27.75
N ILE A 226 3.30 14.55 -26.52
CA ILE A 226 3.41 13.47 -25.50
C ILE A 226 2.82 12.15 -25.97
N ARG A 227 1.83 12.16 -26.87
CA ARG A 227 1.20 10.94 -27.43
C ARG A 227 2.20 10.03 -28.15
N LYS A 228 3.31 10.56 -28.64
CA LYS A 228 4.36 9.76 -29.27
C LYS A 228 5.06 8.82 -28.27
N VAL A 229 5.06 9.18 -27.00
CA VAL A 229 5.74 8.45 -25.91
C VAL A 229 4.76 7.60 -25.10
N LEU A 230 3.50 8.01 -25.01
CA LEU A 230 2.47 7.32 -24.25
C LEU A 230 1.95 6.07 -24.96
N SER A 231 1.81 4.98 -24.20
CA SER A 231 1.10 3.79 -24.64
C SER A 231 -0.42 3.93 -24.35
N PRO A 232 -1.29 3.15 -25.02
CA PRO A 232 -2.71 3.10 -24.69
C PRO A 232 -2.98 2.76 -23.23
N TYR A 233 -2.10 1.96 -22.63
CA TYR A 233 -2.17 1.59 -21.22
C TYR A 233 -1.98 2.81 -20.30
N ASP A 234 -1.04 3.71 -20.60
CA ASP A 234 -0.79 4.92 -19.83
C ASP A 234 -2.01 5.85 -19.85
N LEU A 235 -2.72 5.92 -20.98
CA LEU A 235 -3.97 6.68 -21.11
C LEU A 235 -5.06 6.10 -20.20
N THR A 236 -5.26 4.78 -20.25
CA THR A 236 -6.26 4.09 -19.43
C THR A 236 -6.02 4.26 -17.93
N GLN A 237 -4.76 4.21 -17.52
CA GLN A 237 -4.36 4.30 -16.10
C GLN A 237 -4.01 5.73 -15.66
N LYS A 238 -4.33 6.73 -16.47
CA LYS A 238 -4.09 8.15 -16.18
C LYS A 238 -2.64 8.47 -15.74
N GLY A 239 -1.67 7.72 -16.27
CA GLY A 239 -0.24 7.90 -15.97
C GLY A 239 0.19 7.55 -14.54
N ARG A 240 -0.68 6.94 -13.74
CA ARG A 240 -0.37 6.60 -12.34
C ARG A 240 0.59 5.42 -12.16
N TYR A 241 0.77 4.60 -13.19
CA TYR A 241 1.62 3.42 -13.15
C TYR A 241 2.76 3.54 -14.15
N TRP A 242 3.96 3.69 -13.65
CA TRP A 242 5.17 3.74 -14.46
C TRP A 242 6.05 2.52 -14.17
N GLY A 243 6.13 1.58 -15.11
CA GLY A 243 6.80 0.30 -14.89
C GLY A 243 6.20 -0.44 -13.68
N LYS A 244 7.02 -0.74 -12.69
CA LYS A 244 6.61 -1.38 -11.44
C LYS A 244 6.09 -0.39 -10.37
N PHE A 245 6.25 0.90 -10.60
CA PHE A 245 5.92 1.94 -9.62
C PHE A 245 4.46 2.36 -9.73
N TYR A 246 3.86 2.60 -8.58
CA TYR A 246 2.55 3.22 -8.44
C TYR A 246 2.75 4.61 -7.82
N MET A 247 2.14 5.60 -8.43
CA MET A 247 2.24 7.02 -8.06
C MET A 247 0.84 7.57 -7.78
N PRO A 248 0.32 7.37 -6.54
CA PRO A 248 -1.02 7.81 -6.17
C PRO A 248 -1.19 9.33 -6.18
N GLU A 249 -0.10 10.08 -6.11
CA GLU A 249 -0.10 11.54 -6.09
C GLU A 249 -0.34 12.17 -7.47
N ARG A 250 -0.24 11.39 -8.54
CA ARG A 250 -0.60 11.85 -9.88
C ARG A 250 -2.11 11.82 -10.08
N VAL A 251 -2.70 13.00 -9.99
CA VAL A 251 -4.15 13.20 -10.12
C VAL A 251 -4.44 14.05 -11.34
#